data_5770fc2bb1cab815400dad607cbab563
#
_entry.id   5770fc2bb1cab815400dad607cbab563
#
_cell.length_a   1.000
_cell.length_b   1.000
_cell.length_c   1.000
_cell.angle_alpha   90.00
_cell.angle_beta   90.00
_cell.angle_gamma   90.00
#
_symmetry.space_group_name_H-M   'P 1'
#
loop_
_entity.id
_entity.type
_entity.pdbx_description
1 polymer ?
#
loop_
_entity_poly.entity_id
_entity_poly.type
_entity_poly.pdbx_seq_one_letter_code
_entity_poly.pdbx_strand_id
1 'polypeptide(L)'
;IAVDAVGAASHPHHFLAVTKDGRSAIAATAGNPDGHVILRGGKTPNFDAANVASASEVLSKAGLPARLMIDASHANSGKNPDNQPKVIEDIALQMEAGETRIVGVMVESNLVAGQQAMVAGQPLVYGQSITDGCIGWEDSVAVLTRLAQAVRQRRELRRVSQAA
;
A
#
# COMPACT_ATOMS: atom_id res chain seq x y z
N ILE A 1 -8.21 -15.25 2.76
CA ILE A 1 -7.35 -15.44 1.58
C ILE A 1 -6.06 -14.63 1.69
N ALA A 2 -6.07 -13.30 1.79
CA ALA A 2 -4.83 -12.50 1.84
C ALA A 2 -3.97 -12.86 3.06
N VAL A 3 -4.55 -13.00 4.23
CA VAL A 3 -3.86 -13.39 5.47
C VAL A 3 -3.25 -14.78 5.33
N ASP A 4 -3.99 -15.75 4.78
CA ASP A 4 -3.51 -17.11 4.53
C ASP A 4 -2.34 -17.13 3.54
N ALA A 5 -2.43 -16.27 2.49
CA ALA A 5 -1.36 -16.13 1.51
C ALA A 5 -0.07 -15.57 2.13
N VAL A 6 -0.17 -14.55 3.00
CA VAL A 6 0.99 -14.01 3.75
C VAL A 6 1.56 -15.08 4.66
N GLY A 7 0.70 -15.81 5.39
CA GLY A 7 1.13 -16.93 6.23
C GLY A 7 1.85 -18.02 5.44
N ALA A 8 1.29 -18.46 4.33
CA ALA A 8 1.93 -19.45 3.47
C ALA A 8 3.28 -18.95 2.91
N ALA A 9 3.31 -17.70 2.41
CA ALA A 9 4.52 -17.11 1.83
C ALA A 9 5.66 -16.96 2.86
N SER A 10 5.36 -16.87 4.15
CA SER A 10 6.37 -16.74 5.21
C SER A 10 7.17 -18.00 5.48
N HIS A 11 6.70 -19.16 4.99
CA HIS A 11 7.34 -20.46 5.21
C HIS A 11 8.21 -20.88 4.02
N PRO A 12 9.24 -21.73 4.27
CA PRO A 12 10.00 -22.37 3.20
C PRO A 12 9.13 -23.33 2.37
N HIS A 13 9.38 -23.37 1.08
CA HIS A 13 8.71 -24.30 0.16
C HIS A 13 9.70 -25.00 -0.75
N HIS A 14 9.35 -26.23 -1.15
CA HIS A 14 10.05 -26.97 -2.19
C HIS A 14 9.05 -27.34 -3.30
N PHE A 15 9.39 -27.05 -4.55
CA PHE A 15 8.52 -27.33 -5.68
C PHE A 15 9.32 -27.63 -6.96
N LEU A 16 8.69 -28.34 -7.88
CA LEU A 16 9.27 -28.58 -9.19
C LEU A 16 9.28 -27.29 -10.01
N ALA A 17 10.41 -26.98 -10.59
CA ALA A 17 10.62 -25.81 -11.42
C ALA A 17 11.44 -26.18 -12.67
N VAL A 18 11.48 -25.27 -13.63
CA VAL A 18 12.36 -25.34 -14.80
C VAL A 18 13.36 -24.21 -14.72
N THR A 19 14.65 -24.54 -14.83
CA THR A 19 15.73 -23.55 -14.87
C THR A 19 15.71 -22.75 -16.19
N LYS A 20 16.43 -21.63 -16.23
CA LYS A 20 16.58 -20.82 -17.46
C LYS A 20 17.15 -21.61 -18.62
N ASP A 21 17.92 -22.69 -18.33
CA ASP A 21 18.51 -23.59 -19.35
C ASP A 21 17.57 -24.73 -19.75
N GLY A 22 16.29 -24.69 -19.33
CA GLY A 22 15.29 -25.68 -19.68
C GLY A 22 15.40 -27.01 -18.94
N ARG A 23 16.15 -27.09 -17.84
CA ARG A 23 16.30 -28.33 -17.04
C ARG A 23 15.26 -28.39 -15.92
N SER A 24 14.70 -29.56 -15.68
CA SER A 24 13.90 -29.82 -14.50
C SER A 24 14.76 -29.73 -13.23
N ALA A 25 14.25 -29.04 -12.23
CA ALA A 25 14.93 -28.84 -10.95
C ALA A 25 13.92 -28.82 -9.80
N ILE A 26 14.38 -29.03 -8.59
CA ILE A 26 13.64 -28.72 -7.36
C ILE A 26 14.12 -27.36 -6.89
N ALA A 27 13.20 -26.38 -6.88
CA ALA A 27 13.47 -25.08 -6.28
C ALA A 27 13.14 -25.13 -4.78
N ALA A 28 14.01 -24.56 -3.97
CA ALA A 28 13.79 -24.34 -2.55
C ALA A 28 13.73 -22.85 -2.26
N THR A 29 12.72 -22.42 -1.50
CA THR A 29 12.59 -21.03 -1.02
C THR A 29 12.79 -20.98 0.48
N ALA A 30 13.30 -19.85 0.99
CA ALA A 30 13.49 -19.64 2.42
C ALA A 30 12.23 -19.09 3.14
N GLY A 31 11.19 -18.74 2.39
CA GLY A 31 10.06 -17.97 2.86
C GLY A 31 10.33 -16.44 2.79
N ASN A 32 9.26 -15.67 2.91
CA ASN A 32 9.30 -14.21 2.93
C ASN A 32 8.69 -13.68 4.23
N PRO A 33 9.49 -13.27 5.23
CA PRO A 33 8.98 -12.75 6.50
C PRO A 33 8.45 -11.31 6.38
N ASP A 34 8.66 -10.65 5.26
CA ASP A 34 8.26 -9.25 5.04
C ASP A 34 6.91 -9.10 4.31
N GLY A 35 6.20 -10.22 4.11
CA GLY A 35 4.85 -10.21 3.57
C GLY A 35 3.91 -9.35 4.43
N HIS A 36 3.04 -8.56 3.78
CA HIS A 36 2.05 -7.71 4.45
C HIS A 36 0.75 -7.65 3.66
N VAL A 37 -0.32 -7.25 4.34
CA VAL A 37 -1.64 -7.09 3.73
C VAL A 37 -1.82 -5.65 3.25
N ILE A 38 -2.43 -5.47 2.09
CA ILE A 38 -2.80 -4.18 1.52
C ILE A 38 -4.31 -4.00 1.65
N LEU A 39 -4.74 -2.90 2.26
CA LEU A 39 -6.13 -2.46 2.30
C LEU A 39 -6.37 -1.56 1.08
N ARG A 40 -7.06 -2.06 0.05
CA ARG A 40 -7.35 -1.33 -1.18
C ARG A 40 -8.82 -0.96 -1.37
N GLY A 41 -9.63 -1.22 -0.33
CA GLY A 41 -11.08 -1.17 -0.42
C GLY A 41 -11.67 -2.39 -1.14
N GLY A 42 -12.97 -2.45 -1.15
CA GLY A 42 -13.76 -3.49 -1.79
C GLY A 42 -15.07 -2.90 -2.30
N LYS A 43 -16.20 -3.37 -1.78
CA LYS A 43 -17.51 -2.73 -2.02
C LYS A 43 -17.59 -1.33 -1.39
N THR A 44 -16.86 -1.13 -0.31
CA THR A 44 -16.69 0.15 0.41
C THR A 44 -15.21 0.41 0.66
N PRO A 45 -14.81 1.68 0.86
CA PRO A 45 -13.48 2.02 1.37
C PRO A 45 -13.15 1.31 2.68
N ASN A 46 -11.87 1.07 2.97
CA ASN A 46 -11.40 0.37 4.18
C ASN A 46 -10.09 0.94 4.75
N PHE A 47 -9.83 2.23 4.57
CA PHE A 47 -8.63 2.92 5.02
C PHE A 47 -8.75 3.53 6.42
N ASP A 48 -9.97 3.66 6.96
CA ASP A 48 -10.25 4.28 8.25
C ASP A 48 -9.72 3.44 9.43
N ALA A 49 -9.63 4.09 10.60
CA ALA A 49 -9.07 3.50 11.80
C ALA A 49 -9.78 2.21 12.27
N ALA A 50 -11.09 2.09 12.07
CA ALA A 50 -11.85 0.91 12.43
C ALA A 50 -11.48 -0.29 11.55
N ASN A 51 -11.35 -0.07 10.24
CA ASN A 51 -10.91 -1.08 9.31
C ASN A 51 -9.44 -1.48 9.51
N VAL A 52 -8.56 -0.53 9.82
CA VAL A 52 -7.16 -0.79 10.19
C VAL A 52 -7.09 -1.65 11.46
N ALA A 53 -7.88 -1.33 12.48
CA ALA A 53 -7.94 -2.12 13.71
C ALA A 53 -8.45 -3.54 13.45
N SER A 54 -9.54 -3.69 12.71
CA SER A 54 -10.13 -4.99 12.37
C SER A 54 -9.17 -5.87 11.56
N ALA A 55 -8.52 -5.33 10.53
CA ALA A 55 -7.55 -6.06 9.74
C ALA A 55 -6.33 -6.50 10.56
N SER A 56 -5.86 -5.64 11.46
CA SER A 56 -4.77 -5.93 12.38
C SER A 56 -5.10 -7.05 13.36
N GLU A 57 -6.34 -7.07 13.86
CA GLU A 57 -6.82 -8.14 14.73
C GLU A 57 -6.83 -9.49 14.02
N VAL A 58 -7.27 -9.54 12.76
CA VAL A 58 -7.26 -10.76 11.95
C VAL A 58 -5.83 -11.27 11.74
N LEU A 59 -4.88 -10.37 11.44
CA LEU A 59 -3.46 -10.73 11.33
C LEU A 59 -2.90 -11.28 12.63
N SER A 60 -3.17 -10.62 13.76
CA SER A 60 -2.72 -11.04 15.08
C SER A 60 -3.28 -12.41 15.48
N LYS A 61 -4.56 -12.68 15.21
CA LYS A 61 -5.20 -14.00 15.43
C LYS A 61 -4.56 -15.10 14.59
N ALA A 62 -4.02 -14.76 13.41
CA ALA A 62 -3.27 -15.69 12.55
C ALA A 62 -1.79 -15.83 12.93
N GLY A 63 -1.33 -15.19 14.01
CA GLY A 63 0.08 -15.21 14.44
C GLY A 63 1.01 -14.40 13.53
N LEU A 64 0.47 -13.51 12.72
CA LEU A 64 1.21 -12.67 11.79
C LEU A 64 1.43 -11.25 12.34
N PRO A 65 2.54 -10.59 11.97
CA PRO A 65 2.74 -9.18 12.31
C PRO A 65 1.60 -8.32 11.75
N ALA A 66 1.04 -7.45 12.58
CA ALA A 66 0.00 -6.50 12.18
C ALA A 66 0.60 -5.35 11.35
N ARG A 67 1.12 -5.65 10.18
CA ARG A 67 1.68 -4.70 9.23
C ARG A 67 0.73 -4.53 8.07
N LEU A 68 0.27 -3.31 7.86
CA LEU A 68 -0.69 -2.96 6.82
C LEU A 68 -0.11 -1.88 5.90
N MET A 69 -0.28 -2.06 4.61
CA MET A 69 -0.18 -0.99 3.63
C MET A 69 -1.60 -0.53 3.29
N ILE A 70 -1.80 0.77 3.09
CA ILE A 70 -3.07 1.31 2.62
C ILE A 70 -2.86 1.84 1.20
N ASP A 71 -3.67 1.32 0.30
CA ASP A 71 -3.78 1.80 -1.07
C ASP A 71 -4.78 2.96 -1.07
N ALA A 72 -4.27 4.17 -1.32
CA ALA A 72 -5.08 5.39 -1.36
C ALA A 72 -5.87 5.56 -2.66
N SER A 73 -5.60 4.72 -3.67
CA SER A 73 -6.30 4.67 -4.95
C SER A 73 -7.47 3.69 -4.93
N HIS A 74 -7.77 3.08 -6.04
CA HIS A 74 -8.76 2.01 -6.26
C HIS A 74 -10.09 2.28 -5.56
N ALA A 75 -10.62 1.31 -4.79
CA ALA A 75 -11.91 1.49 -4.15
C ALA A 75 -11.86 2.45 -2.95
N ASN A 76 -10.71 2.67 -2.34
CA ASN A 76 -10.53 3.65 -1.28
C ASN A 76 -10.74 5.09 -1.76
N SER A 77 -10.34 5.42 -2.99
CA SER A 77 -10.63 6.71 -3.63
C SER A 77 -11.93 6.72 -4.44
N GLY A 78 -12.63 5.58 -4.53
CA GLY A 78 -13.74 5.41 -5.47
C GLY A 78 -13.29 5.45 -6.93
N LYS A 79 -12.03 5.12 -7.22
CA LYS A 79 -11.36 5.21 -8.53
C LYS A 79 -11.28 6.63 -9.09
N ASN A 80 -11.43 7.65 -8.25
CA ASN A 80 -11.19 9.03 -8.62
C ASN A 80 -9.85 9.48 -8.03
N PRO A 81 -8.83 9.82 -8.85
CA PRO A 81 -7.51 10.22 -8.37
C PRO A 81 -7.56 11.44 -7.45
N ASP A 82 -8.50 12.38 -7.65
CA ASP A 82 -8.65 13.59 -6.83
C ASP A 82 -9.08 13.29 -5.38
N ASN A 83 -9.51 12.07 -5.10
CA ASN A 83 -9.83 11.63 -3.74
C ASN A 83 -8.64 11.03 -3.00
N GLN A 84 -7.55 10.68 -3.69
CA GLN A 84 -6.36 10.11 -3.03
C GLN A 84 -5.79 11.03 -1.95
N PRO A 85 -5.67 12.36 -2.14
CA PRO A 85 -5.21 13.26 -1.07
C PRO A 85 -6.09 13.22 0.19
N LYS A 86 -7.41 13.01 0.05
CA LYS A 86 -8.32 12.89 1.20
C LYS A 86 -8.10 11.60 1.98
N VAL A 87 -7.87 10.49 1.27
CA VAL A 87 -7.50 9.21 1.90
C VAL A 87 -6.17 9.34 2.64
N ILE A 88 -5.19 10.01 2.03
CA ILE A 88 -3.88 10.27 2.66
C ILE A 88 -4.01 11.16 3.89
N GLU A 89 -4.91 12.15 3.88
CA GLU A 89 -5.14 13.00 5.07
C GLU A 89 -5.68 12.17 6.24
N ASP A 90 -6.63 11.28 6.01
CA ASP A 90 -7.14 10.38 7.07
C ASP A 90 -6.03 9.48 7.62
N ILE A 91 -5.24 8.85 6.73
CA ILE A 91 -4.09 8.04 7.13
C ILE A 91 -3.09 8.86 7.95
N ALA A 92 -2.80 10.09 7.54
CA ALA A 92 -1.89 10.97 8.23
C ALA A 92 -2.39 11.30 9.66
N LEU A 93 -3.67 11.60 9.81
CA LEU A 93 -4.30 11.83 11.12
C LEU A 93 -4.23 10.58 12.03
N GLN A 94 -4.46 9.39 11.49
CA GLN A 94 -4.28 8.14 12.24
C GLN A 94 -2.83 7.99 12.74
N MET A 95 -1.86 8.27 11.86
CA MET A 95 -0.44 8.20 12.23
C MET A 95 -0.08 9.24 13.30
N GLU A 96 -0.60 10.45 13.21
CA GLU A 96 -0.43 11.51 14.21
C GLU A 96 -1.08 11.17 15.55
N ALA A 97 -2.16 10.41 15.54
CA ALA A 97 -2.76 9.84 16.74
C ALA A 97 -2.00 8.64 17.33
N GLY A 98 -0.88 8.24 16.72
CA GLY A 98 -0.02 7.16 17.24
C GLY A 98 -0.19 5.81 16.55
N GLU A 99 -0.95 5.71 15.45
CA GLU A 99 -1.10 4.44 14.71
C GLU A 99 0.24 3.97 14.14
N THR A 100 0.68 2.77 14.53
CA THR A 100 1.98 2.20 14.15
C THR A 100 1.89 1.03 13.19
N ARG A 101 0.69 0.47 13.01
CA ARG A 101 0.46 -0.72 12.17
C ARG A 101 0.44 -0.38 10.67
N ILE A 102 0.20 0.89 10.33
CA ILE A 102 0.33 1.39 8.95
C ILE A 102 1.82 1.57 8.65
N VAL A 103 2.38 0.66 7.84
CA VAL A 103 3.80 0.63 7.49
C VAL A 103 4.09 1.25 6.13
N GLY A 104 3.09 1.43 5.30
CA GLY A 104 3.24 2.03 3.97
C GLY A 104 1.91 2.48 3.38
N VAL A 105 2.01 3.29 2.34
CA VAL A 105 0.89 3.73 1.52
C VAL A 105 1.22 3.52 0.05
N MET A 106 0.21 3.30 -0.77
CA MET A 106 0.31 3.28 -2.21
C MET A 106 -0.53 4.43 -2.78
N VAL A 107 0.03 5.14 -3.75
CA VAL A 107 -0.59 6.28 -4.42
C VAL A 107 -0.37 6.13 -5.92
N GLU A 108 -1.39 6.28 -6.72
CA GLU A 108 -1.28 6.36 -8.17
C GLU A 108 -0.97 7.79 -8.58
N SER A 109 0.25 8.01 -9.05
CA SER A 109 0.78 9.33 -9.41
C SER A 109 1.60 9.28 -10.69
N ASN A 110 1.63 10.39 -11.43
CA ASN A 110 2.47 10.56 -12.61
C ASN A 110 2.90 12.03 -12.72
N LEU A 111 3.68 12.40 -13.74
CA LEU A 111 4.09 13.78 -13.98
C LEU A 111 2.89 14.67 -14.29
N VAL A 112 1.95 14.17 -15.11
CA VAL A 112 0.71 14.85 -15.51
C VAL A 112 -0.48 14.11 -14.91
N ALA A 113 -1.41 14.84 -14.31
CA ALA A 113 -2.61 14.28 -13.70
C ALA A 113 -3.56 13.66 -14.74
N GLY A 114 -4.40 12.73 -14.25
CA GLY A 114 -5.42 12.07 -15.05
C GLY A 114 -4.92 10.83 -15.78
N GLN A 115 -5.62 10.51 -16.86
CA GLN A 115 -5.32 9.39 -17.74
C GLN A 115 -5.63 9.74 -19.19
N GLN A 116 -5.07 8.98 -20.12
CA GLN A 116 -5.33 9.11 -21.56
C GLN A 116 -5.53 7.75 -22.21
N ALA A 117 -6.33 7.71 -23.25
CA ALA A 117 -6.51 6.51 -24.07
C ALA A 117 -5.40 6.40 -25.09
N MET A 118 -4.93 5.17 -25.36
CA MET A 118 -4.05 4.90 -26.50
C MET A 118 -4.90 4.79 -27.79
N VAL A 119 -4.78 5.81 -28.65
CA VAL A 119 -5.47 5.83 -29.95
C VAL A 119 -4.42 5.75 -31.05
N ALA A 120 -4.55 4.78 -31.97
CA ALA A 120 -3.61 4.61 -33.08
C ALA A 120 -3.49 5.89 -33.92
N GLY A 121 -2.26 6.33 -34.18
CA GLY A 121 -1.96 7.53 -34.95
C GLY A 121 -2.06 8.84 -34.18
N GLN A 122 -2.43 8.83 -32.89
CA GLN A 122 -2.42 10.03 -32.06
C GLN A 122 -1.19 10.03 -31.11
N PRO A 123 -0.48 11.15 -30.96
CA PRO A 123 0.60 11.27 -30.01
C PRO A 123 0.08 11.22 -28.57
N LEU A 124 0.82 10.55 -27.71
CA LEU A 124 0.53 10.51 -26.28
C LEU A 124 1.11 11.74 -25.57
N VAL A 125 0.43 12.20 -24.52
CA VAL A 125 0.96 13.20 -23.59
C VAL A 125 2.02 12.52 -22.72
N TYR A 126 3.26 12.99 -22.81
CA TYR A 126 4.35 12.46 -22.00
C TYR A 126 4.07 12.66 -20.50
N GLY A 127 4.25 11.59 -19.72
CA GLY A 127 4.06 11.64 -18.26
C GLY A 127 2.59 11.56 -17.79
N GLN A 128 1.63 11.31 -18.69
CA GLN A 128 0.25 11.02 -18.31
C GLN A 128 -0.04 9.51 -18.43
N SER A 129 -0.76 8.95 -17.45
CA SER A 129 -1.09 7.53 -17.39
C SER A 129 -1.89 7.06 -18.61
N ILE A 130 -1.63 5.86 -19.08
CA ILE A 130 -2.40 5.16 -20.12
C ILE A 130 -3.28 4.04 -19.53
N THR A 131 -3.32 3.92 -18.22
CA THR A 131 -4.12 2.94 -17.47
C THR A 131 -5.07 3.66 -16.51
N ASP A 132 -4.81 3.63 -15.22
CA ASP A 132 -5.67 4.26 -14.24
C ASP A 132 -5.33 5.74 -14.04
N GLY A 133 -6.31 6.53 -13.61
CA GLY A 133 -6.13 7.96 -13.35
C GLY A 133 -5.17 8.21 -12.18
N CYS A 134 -4.22 9.10 -12.37
CA CYS A 134 -3.18 9.45 -11.41
C CYS A 134 -3.33 10.89 -10.93
N ILE A 135 -2.86 11.19 -9.71
CA ILE A 135 -2.58 12.58 -9.32
C ILE A 135 -1.32 13.08 -10.06
N GLY A 136 -1.22 14.41 -10.21
CA GLY A 136 -0.07 15.06 -10.84
C GLY A 136 1.14 15.16 -9.90
N TRP A 137 2.25 15.69 -10.44
CA TRP A 137 3.49 15.84 -9.67
C TRP A 137 3.33 16.75 -8.45
N GLU A 138 2.67 17.90 -8.61
CA GLU A 138 2.48 18.87 -7.52
C GLU A 138 1.68 18.28 -6.37
N ASP A 139 0.57 17.59 -6.65
CA ASP A 139 -0.22 16.90 -5.66
C ASP A 139 0.58 15.75 -5.00
N SER A 140 1.41 15.06 -5.76
CA SER A 140 2.29 14.01 -5.24
C SER A 140 3.28 14.57 -4.23
N VAL A 141 3.88 15.74 -4.50
CA VAL A 141 4.77 16.43 -3.56
C VAL A 141 4.02 16.84 -2.29
N ALA A 142 2.79 17.37 -2.42
CA ALA A 142 1.97 17.75 -1.28
C ALA A 142 1.62 16.52 -0.41
N VAL A 143 1.20 15.41 -1.01
CA VAL A 143 0.90 14.13 -0.34
C VAL A 143 2.11 13.59 0.40
N LEU A 144 3.28 13.55 -0.24
CA LEU A 144 4.51 13.07 0.39
C LEU A 144 4.95 13.97 1.55
N THR A 145 4.81 15.28 1.40
CA THR A 145 5.10 16.25 2.45
C THR A 145 4.19 16.04 3.66
N ARG A 146 2.89 15.85 3.43
CA ARG A 146 1.91 15.58 4.49
C ARG A 146 2.22 14.29 5.26
N LEU A 147 2.53 13.20 4.55
CA LEU A 147 2.92 11.94 5.16
C LEU A 147 4.23 12.06 5.95
N ALA A 148 5.20 12.80 5.44
CA ALA A 148 6.46 13.03 6.16
C ALA A 148 6.25 13.79 7.49
N GLN A 149 5.32 14.76 7.53
CA GLN A 149 4.93 15.46 8.76
C GLN A 149 4.30 14.48 9.76
N ALA A 150 3.34 13.67 9.33
CA ALA A 150 2.68 12.68 10.18
C ALA A 150 3.67 11.65 10.77
N VAL A 151 4.62 11.17 9.96
CA VAL A 151 5.69 10.26 10.44
C VAL A 151 6.54 10.94 11.51
N ARG A 152 6.92 12.21 11.33
CA ARG A 152 7.71 12.94 12.33
C ARG A 152 6.95 13.08 13.65
N GLN A 153 5.68 13.45 13.60
CA GLN A 153 4.84 13.58 14.77
C GLN A 153 4.64 12.24 15.49
N ARG A 154 4.36 11.15 14.76
CA ARG A 154 4.28 9.80 15.33
C ARG A 154 5.57 9.39 16.04
N ARG A 155 6.73 9.71 15.46
CA ARG A 155 8.04 9.42 16.07
C ARG A 155 8.25 10.20 17.37
N GLU A 156 7.81 11.44 17.42
CA GLU A 156 7.91 12.27 18.63
C GLU A 156 7.03 11.72 19.74
N LEU A 157 5.78 11.35 19.47
CA LEU A 157 4.90 10.70 20.45
C LEU A 157 5.55 9.45 21.05
N ARG A 158 6.20 8.62 20.22
CA ARG A 158 6.89 7.42 20.70
C ARG A 158 8.08 7.74 21.61
N ARG A 159 8.85 8.80 21.30
CA ARG A 159 9.97 9.21 22.16
C ARG A 159 9.48 9.66 23.54
N VAL A 160 8.42 10.47 23.56
CA VAL A 160 7.82 10.94 24.82
C VAL A 160 7.32 9.75 25.65
N SER A 161 6.59 8.81 25.02
CA SER A 161 6.05 7.62 25.71
C SER A 161 7.15 6.65 26.23
N GLN A 162 8.34 6.66 25.66
CA GLN A 162 9.46 5.82 26.13
C GLN A 162 10.30 6.50 27.23
N ALA A 163 10.15 7.81 27.39
CA ALA A 163 10.88 8.60 28.39
C ALA A 163 10.11 8.81 29.71
N ALA A 164 8.82 8.45 29.71
CA ALA A 164 7.91 8.49 30.88
C ALA A 164 7.80 7.12 31.55
#